data_ec49528d52214f8001faded81ea5cff7
#
_entry.id   ec49528d52214f8001faded81ea5cff7
#
_cell.length_a   1.000
_cell.length_b   1.000
_cell.length_c   1.000
_cell.angle_alpha   90.00
_cell.angle_beta   90.00
_cell.angle_gamma   90.00
#
_symmetry.space_group_name_H-M   'P 1'
#
loop_
_entity.id
_entity.type
_entity.pdbx_description
1 polymer ?
#
loop_
_entity_poly.entity_id
_entity_poly.type
_entity_poly.pdbx_seq_one_letter_code
_entity_poly.pdbx_strand_id
1 'polypeptide(L)'
;MDILQLRQHLFDDRTRLYCVLDGVMVPGLPNRLHEGQVPNHCVVQGELTPAMVYAAPYLVYLSPDSKFADWVLTESIGRHWGILLHTRRSMLEMRRHLRALHQAYDERGYRLGEFK
;
A
#
# COMPACT_ATOMS: atom_id res chain seq x y z
N MET A 1 -6.30 7.79 -20.49
CA MET A 1 -7.31 7.80 -19.40
C MET A 1 -6.98 8.95 -18.47
N ASP A 2 -7.92 9.84 -18.22
CA ASP A 2 -7.71 10.91 -17.26
C ASP A 2 -7.98 10.44 -15.83
N ILE A 3 -7.69 11.29 -14.85
CA ILE A 3 -7.81 10.94 -13.44
C ILE A 3 -9.26 10.67 -13.03
N LEU A 4 -10.22 11.36 -13.61
CA LEU A 4 -11.65 11.14 -13.33
C LEU A 4 -12.11 9.77 -13.80
N GLN A 5 -11.72 9.37 -15.00
CA GLN A 5 -12.04 8.04 -15.52
C GLN A 5 -11.40 6.95 -14.69
N LEU A 6 -10.13 7.14 -14.30
CA LEU A 6 -9.43 6.19 -13.44
C LEU A 6 -10.16 6.04 -12.10
N ARG A 7 -10.57 7.14 -11.48
CA ARG A 7 -11.30 7.11 -10.22
C ARG A 7 -12.62 6.36 -10.33
N GLN A 8 -13.37 6.57 -11.40
CA GLN A 8 -14.64 5.88 -11.63
C GLN A 8 -14.46 4.36 -11.72
N HIS A 9 -13.36 3.90 -12.29
CA HIS A 9 -13.04 2.47 -12.36
C HIS A 9 -12.55 1.90 -11.02
N LEU A 10 -11.82 2.68 -10.26
CA LEU A 10 -11.19 2.20 -9.03
C LEU A 10 -12.10 2.27 -7.81
N PHE A 11 -12.94 3.30 -7.70
CA PHE A 11 -13.85 3.47 -6.57
C PHE A 11 -15.24 2.92 -6.91
N ASP A 12 -15.55 1.81 -6.32
CA ASP A 12 -16.75 1.03 -6.57
C ASP A 12 -17.41 0.72 -5.23
N ASP A 13 -18.74 0.73 -5.16
CA ASP A 13 -19.50 0.51 -3.93
C ASP A 13 -19.38 -0.93 -3.40
N ARG A 14 -18.94 -1.86 -4.23
CA ARG A 14 -18.89 -3.28 -3.89
C ARG A 14 -17.58 -3.72 -3.28
N THR A 15 -16.50 -2.98 -3.56
CA THR A 15 -15.16 -3.34 -3.11
C THR A 15 -14.50 -2.17 -2.42
N ARG A 16 -13.46 -2.49 -1.66
CA ARG A 16 -12.56 -1.51 -1.07
C ARG A 16 -11.31 -1.43 -1.92
N LEU A 17 -10.78 -0.23 -2.05
CA LEU A 17 -9.52 0.00 -2.73
C LEU A 17 -8.40 0.15 -1.71
N TYR A 18 -7.39 -0.67 -1.87
CA TYR A 18 -6.16 -0.58 -1.10
C TYR A 18 -4.98 -0.39 -2.04
N CYS A 19 -3.88 0.09 -1.50
CA CYS A 19 -2.60 -0.03 -2.19
C CYS A 19 -1.54 -0.54 -1.22
N VAL A 20 -0.53 -1.19 -1.78
CA VAL A 20 0.69 -1.50 -1.03
C VAL A 20 1.77 -0.61 -1.61
N LEU A 21 2.25 0.33 -0.80
CA LEU A 21 3.25 1.31 -1.22
C LEU A 21 4.62 0.95 -0.66
N ASP A 22 5.63 1.08 -1.51
CA ASP A 22 7.02 0.81 -1.14
C ASP A 22 7.63 2.07 -0.53
N GLY A 23 8.00 2.00 0.75
CA GLY A 23 8.59 3.13 1.46
C GLY A 23 9.90 3.63 0.84
N VAL A 24 10.64 2.76 0.16
CA VAL A 24 11.87 3.17 -0.54
C VAL A 24 11.54 4.08 -1.73
N MET A 25 10.47 3.76 -2.45
CA MET A 25 10.11 4.46 -3.68
C MET A 25 9.25 5.70 -3.45
N VAL A 26 8.55 5.76 -2.31
CA VAL A 26 7.64 6.88 -2.01
C VAL A 26 8.28 7.78 -0.96
N PRO A 27 8.78 8.97 -1.35
CA PRO A 27 9.48 9.85 -0.42
C PRO A 27 8.62 10.29 0.75
N GLY A 28 9.14 10.10 1.98
CA GLY A 28 8.47 10.55 3.19
C GLY A 28 7.14 9.86 3.46
N LEU A 29 6.96 8.63 3.01
CA LEU A 29 5.68 7.93 3.12
C LEU A 29 5.11 7.89 4.55
N PRO A 30 5.86 7.50 5.60
CA PRO A 30 5.29 7.47 6.95
C PRO A 30 4.76 8.83 7.42
N ASN A 31 5.46 9.91 7.10
CA ASN A 31 5.04 11.26 7.46
C ASN A 31 3.76 11.65 6.73
N ARG A 32 3.66 11.34 5.45
CA ARG A 32 2.46 11.63 4.65
C ARG A 32 1.24 10.87 5.15
N LEU A 33 1.42 9.61 5.53
CA LEU A 33 0.35 8.80 6.09
C LEU A 33 -0.13 9.36 7.43
N HIS A 34 0.79 9.79 8.27
CA HIS A 34 0.48 10.36 9.57
C HIS A 34 -0.24 11.72 9.42
N GLU A 35 0.31 12.62 8.61
CA GLU A 35 -0.26 13.95 8.37
C GLU A 35 -1.66 13.89 7.77
N GLY A 36 -1.89 12.95 6.86
CA GLY A 36 -3.19 12.76 6.24
C GLY A 36 -4.17 11.92 7.05
N GLN A 37 -3.74 11.42 8.21
CA GLN A 37 -4.53 10.49 9.04
C GLN A 37 -5.07 9.32 8.22
N VAL A 38 -4.23 8.78 7.35
CA VAL A 38 -4.61 7.72 6.40
C VAL A 38 -4.54 6.36 7.09
N PRO A 39 -5.62 5.56 7.04
CA PRO A 39 -5.57 4.20 7.59
C PRO A 39 -4.50 3.37 6.88
N ASN A 40 -3.58 2.83 7.66
CA ASN A 40 -2.47 2.07 7.11
C ASN A 40 -1.91 1.08 8.13
N HIS A 41 -1.19 0.09 7.62
CA HIS A 41 -0.43 -0.84 8.44
C HIS A 41 0.88 -1.17 7.74
N CYS A 42 1.97 -1.16 8.51
CA CYS A 42 3.23 -1.69 8.01
C CYS A 42 3.10 -3.20 7.78
N VAL A 43 3.53 -3.66 6.62
CA VAL A 43 3.46 -5.09 6.26
C VAL A 43 4.50 -5.91 7.05
N VAL A 44 5.63 -5.29 7.37
CA VAL A 44 6.69 -5.95 8.16
C VAL A 44 6.30 -5.96 9.63
N GLN A 45 6.39 -7.12 10.28
CA GLN A 45 6.11 -7.26 11.70
C GLN A 45 7.37 -7.06 12.53
N GLY A 46 7.16 -6.72 13.81
CA GLY A 46 8.20 -6.61 14.81
C GLY A 46 8.71 -5.19 15.00
N GLU A 47 9.77 -5.06 15.77
CA GLU A 47 10.39 -3.77 16.01
C GLU A 47 11.21 -3.33 14.80
N LEU A 48 10.96 -2.10 14.36
CA LEU A 48 11.65 -1.54 13.21
C LEU A 48 12.55 -0.40 13.67
N THR A 49 13.77 -0.36 13.12
CA THR A 49 14.63 0.82 13.26
C THR A 49 14.01 1.99 12.48
N PRO A 50 14.37 3.25 12.78
CA PRO A 50 13.87 4.37 11.98
C PRO A 50 14.13 4.23 10.48
N ALA A 51 15.29 3.73 10.08
CA ALA A 51 15.59 3.49 8.68
C ALA A 51 14.65 2.45 8.07
N MET A 52 14.32 1.39 8.80
CA MET A 52 13.40 0.35 8.33
C MET A 52 11.98 0.89 8.19
N VAL A 53 11.54 1.77 9.09
CA VAL A 53 10.22 2.40 9.01
C VAL A 53 10.05 3.15 7.69
N TYR A 54 11.07 3.87 7.25
CA TYR A 54 11.02 4.63 6.01
C TYR A 54 11.21 3.78 4.75
N ALA A 55 11.72 2.56 4.90
CA ALA A 55 11.95 1.66 3.77
C ALA A 55 10.89 0.55 3.65
N ALA A 56 10.04 0.39 4.65
CA ALA A 56 9.08 -0.71 4.70
C ALA A 56 7.93 -0.53 3.71
N PRO A 57 7.29 -1.64 3.28
CA PRO A 57 6.03 -1.57 2.55
C PRO A 57 4.87 -1.30 3.51
N TYR A 58 3.89 -0.53 3.04
CA TYR A 58 2.69 -0.18 3.81
C TYR A 58 1.43 -0.55 3.04
N LEU A 59 0.53 -1.23 3.74
CA LEU A 59 -0.85 -1.43 3.28
C LEU A 59 -1.64 -0.18 3.62
N VAL A 60 -2.26 0.44 2.63
CA VAL A 60 -2.96 1.72 2.78
C VAL A 60 -4.38 1.59 2.23
N TYR A 61 -5.36 2.08 2.99
CA TYR A 61 -6.73 2.19 2.49
C TYR A 61 -6.90 3.50 1.73
N LEU A 62 -7.43 3.41 0.52
CA LEU A 62 -7.69 4.58 -0.32
C LEU A 62 -9.19 4.89 -0.31
N SER A 63 -9.55 5.97 0.37
CA SER A 63 -10.92 6.48 0.38
C SER A 63 -11.17 7.37 -0.84
N PRO A 64 -12.37 7.33 -1.46
CA PRO A 64 -12.66 8.20 -2.60
C PRO A 64 -12.60 9.69 -2.28
N ASP A 65 -12.79 10.07 -1.01
CA ASP A 65 -12.76 11.47 -0.59
C ASP A 65 -11.41 11.93 -0.07
N SER A 66 -10.42 11.07 -0.10
CA SER A 66 -9.10 11.33 0.48
C SER A 66 -8.21 12.11 -0.47
N LYS A 67 -7.61 13.19 0.02
CA LYS A 67 -6.55 13.90 -0.71
C LYS A 67 -5.34 13.02 -0.95
N PHE A 68 -5.06 12.12 0.00
CA PHE A 68 -3.97 11.17 -0.14
C PHE A 68 -4.22 10.22 -1.33
N ALA A 69 -5.45 9.73 -1.49
CA ALA A 69 -5.81 8.89 -2.62
C ALA A 69 -5.59 9.62 -3.95
N ASP A 70 -6.02 10.89 -4.02
CA ASP A 70 -5.80 11.72 -5.21
C ASP A 70 -4.30 11.87 -5.50
N TRP A 71 -3.52 12.13 -4.49
CA TRP A 71 -2.08 12.28 -4.63
C TRP A 71 -1.43 10.99 -5.14
N VAL A 72 -1.77 9.85 -4.55
CA VAL A 72 -1.25 8.55 -4.99
C VAL A 72 -1.61 8.27 -6.45
N LEU A 73 -2.88 8.42 -6.80
CA LEU A 73 -3.34 8.11 -8.16
C LEU A 73 -2.73 9.04 -9.20
N THR A 74 -2.47 10.29 -8.84
CA THR A 74 -1.88 11.26 -9.75
C THR A 74 -0.37 11.06 -9.89
N GLU A 75 0.33 10.91 -8.76
CA GLU A 75 1.80 10.92 -8.74
C GLU A 75 2.42 9.55 -9.00
N SER A 76 1.67 8.46 -8.81
CA SER A 76 2.21 7.12 -9.00
C SER A 76 2.28 6.68 -10.47
N ILE A 77 1.60 7.39 -11.37
CA ILE A 77 1.56 7.04 -12.79
C ILE A 77 2.99 7.05 -13.36
N GLY A 78 3.39 5.92 -13.96
CA GLY A 78 4.73 5.77 -14.51
C GLY A 78 5.84 5.58 -13.49
N ARG A 79 5.50 5.45 -12.21
CA ARG A 79 6.45 5.22 -11.13
C ARG A 79 6.16 3.87 -10.47
N HIS A 80 7.22 3.23 -9.97
CA HIS A 80 7.11 1.92 -9.31
C HIS A 80 6.87 2.09 -7.80
N TRP A 81 5.78 2.75 -7.43
CA TRP A 81 5.46 3.05 -6.03
C TRP A 81 4.84 1.87 -5.30
N GLY A 82 4.14 0.99 -6.03
CA GLY A 82 3.47 -0.15 -5.44
C GLY A 82 2.38 -0.71 -6.34
N ILE A 83 1.40 -1.35 -5.71
CA ILE A 83 0.29 -2.00 -6.41
C ILE A 83 -1.05 -1.54 -5.83
N LEU A 84 -2.08 -1.55 -6.68
CA LEU A 84 -3.46 -1.29 -6.28
C LEU A 84 -4.19 -2.62 -6.14
N LEU A 85 -5.03 -2.73 -5.13
CA LEU A 85 -5.78 -3.95 -4.82
C LEU A 85 -7.25 -3.62 -4.60
N HIS A 86 -8.14 -4.31 -5.33
CA HIS A 86 -9.56 -4.29 -5.08
C HIS A 86 -9.97 -5.54 -4.33
N THR A 87 -10.70 -5.39 -3.22
CA THR A 87 -11.18 -6.55 -2.46
C THR A 87 -12.35 -6.16 -1.56
N ARG A 88 -13.16 -7.13 -1.20
CA ARG A 88 -14.22 -6.97 -0.19
C ARG A 88 -13.69 -7.17 1.22
N ARG A 89 -12.46 -7.63 1.38
CA ARG A 89 -11.87 -7.93 2.68
C ARG A 89 -11.58 -6.67 3.47
N SER A 90 -11.67 -6.78 4.78
CA SER A 90 -11.32 -5.69 5.69
C SER A 90 -9.82 -5.45 5.69
N MET A 91 -9.42 -4.29 6.18
CA MET A 91 -8.01 -3.96 6.32
C MET A 91 -7.27 -4.94 7.23
N LEU A 92 -7.92 -5.39 8.30
CA LEU A 92 -7.33 -6.36 9.22
C LEU A 92 -7.05 -7.70 8.53
N GLU A 93 -7.99 -8.18 7.73
CA GLU A 93 -7.81 -9.41 6.94
C GLU A 93 -6.67 -9.25 5.93
N MET A 94 -6.63 -8.12 5.23
CA MET A 94 -5.57 -7.82 4.27
C MET A 94 -4.21 -7.74 4.94
N ARG A 95 -4.14 -7.10 6.11
CA ARG A 95 -2.90 -7.03 6.89
C ARG A 95 -2.38 -8.42 7.24
N ARG A 96 -3.25 -9.27 7.75
CA ARG A 96 -2.88 -10.65 8.12
C ARG A 96 -2.35 -11.43 6.92
N HIS A 97 -3.03 -11.32 5.80
CA HIS A 97 -2.65 -12.02 4.59
C HIS A 97 -1.28 -11.58 4.08
N LEU A 98 -1.07 -10.27 3.99
CA LEU A 98 0.19 -9.72 3.50
C LEU A 98 1.36 -10.03 4.44
N ARG A 99 1.14 -9.96 5.76
CA ARG A 99 2.17 -10.31 6.73
C ARG A 99 2.55 -11.79 6.67
N ALA A 100 1.56 -12.65 6.46
CA ALA A 100 1.81 -14.09 6.30
C ALA A 100 2.64 -14.36 5.04
N LEU A 101 2.33 -13.69 3.93
CA LEU A 101 3.11 -13.81 2.70
C LEU A 101 4.54 -13.32 2.90
N HIS A 102 4.72 -12.17 3.53
CA HIS A 102 6.05 -11.59 3.79
C HIS A 102 6.88 -12.53 4.65
N GLN A 103 6.31 -13.10 5.70
CA GLN A 103 6.99 -14.04 6.58
C GLN A 103 7.37 -15.31 5.84
N ALA A 104 6.51 -15.84 4.99
CA ALA A 104 6.80 -17.02 4.19
C ALA A 104 7.99 -16.78 3.25
N TYR A 105 8.11 -15.59 2.70
CA TYR A 105 9.26 -15.20 1.88
C TYR A 105 10.55 -15.20 2.70
N ASP A 106 10.53 -14.56 3.86
CA ASP A 106 11.70 -14.46 4.72
C ASP A 106 12.18 -15.84 5.16
N GLU A 107 11.27 -16.72 5.57
CA GLU A 107 11.60 -18.08 6.02
C GLU A 107 12.20 -18.94 4.93
N ARG A 108 11.79 -18.73 3.69
CA ARG A 108 12.27 -19.51 2.54
C ARG A 108 13.46 -18.88 1.84
N GLY A 109 13.86 -17.67 2.25
CA GLY A 109 14.93 -16.93 1.60
C GLY A 109 14.56 -16.40 0.22
N TYR A 110 13.28 -16.40 -0.13
CA TYR A 110 12.81 -15.85 -1.39
C TYR A 110 12.58 -14.35 -1.27
N ARG A 111 12.82 -13.63 -2.35
CA ARG A 111 12.45 -12.22 -2.47
C ARG A 111 11.27 -12.08 -3.40
N LEU A 112 10.47 -11.04 -3.18
CA LEU A 112 9.45 -10.64 -4.13
C LEU A 112 10.09 -10.40 -5.49
N GLY A 113 9.62 -11.06 -6.52
CA GLY A 113 10.19 -10.97 -7.86
C GLY A 113 11.14 -12.10 -8.23
N GLU A 114 11.50 -12.96 -7.29
CA GLU A 114 12.32 -14.15 -7.53
C GLU A 114 11.48 -15.42 -7.62
N PHE A 115 10.19 -15.29 -7.77
CA PHE A 115 9.30 -16.42 -8.01
C PHE A 115 9.57 -17.06 -9.36
N LYS A 116 9.82 -18.32 -9.28
CA LYS A 116 9.98 -19.13 -10.48
C LYS A 116 8.85 -20.11 -10.63
#